data_fe5154cec19a6591c0bba18ec20c4518
#
_entry.id   fe5154cec19a6591c0bba18ec20c4518
#
_cell.length_a   1.000
_cell.length_b   1.000
_cell.length_c   1.000
_cell.angle_alpha   90.00
_cell.angle_beta   90.00
_cell.angle_gamma   90.00
#
_symmetry.space_group_name_H-M   'P 1'
#
loop_
_entity.id
_entity.type
_entity.pdbx_description
1 polymer ?
#
loop_
_entity_poly.entity_id
_entity_poly.type
_entity_poly.pdbx_seq_one_letter_code
_entity_poly.pdbx_strand_id
1 'polypeptide(L)'
;MYIPDTTFYMHEYAEGTSGGCSIDGVPSFQWTIKRASDLFANKKVVIFGLPGAFTPTCSSAQLPMYDILFDEFKKNGVDEIWCTSVNDAFVMHSWSVDQNLKNVKMLPDGNGEFAQGLGMLVDKRNLGFGMRSWRYAMVVNNLEIQRMFIEDKNPAHMYPTDPFEVSKAEYVLEQIKHSSNQEELF
;
A
#
# COMPACT_ATOMS: atom_id res chain seq x y z
N MET A 1 16.82 8.26 -0.27
CA MET A 1 16.74 7.05 0.58
C MET A 1 16.07 5.94 -0.22
N TYR A 2 16.56 4.69 -0.12
CA TYR A 2 15.96 3.57 -0.84
C TYR A 2 14.93 2.84 0.03
N ILE A 3 13.91 2.25 -0.62
CA ILE A 3 12.98 1.35 0.08
C ILE A 3 13.72 0.09 0.56
N PRO A 4 13.27 -0.54 1.66
CA PRO A 4 13.82 -1.83 2.09
C PRO A 4 13.62 -2.89 1.01
N ASP A 5 14.67 -3.66 0.70
CA ASP A 5 14.56 -4.77 -0.25
C ASP A 5 13.96 -6.01 0.44
N THR A 6 12.72 -5.87 0.85
CA THR A 6 11.94 -6.89 1.55
C THR A 6 11.43 -7.96 0.58
N THR A 7 11.27 -9.16 1.09
CA THR A 7 10.62 -10.27 0.37
C THR A 7 9.13 -10.31 0.68
N PHE A 8 8.31 -10.29 -0.35
CA PHE A 8 6.85 -10.40 -0.24
C PHE A 8 6.38 -11.77 -0.68
N TYR A 9 5.53 -12.38 0.14
CA TYR A 9 4.84 -13.64 -0.15
C TYR A 9 3.46 -13.30 -0.71
N MET A 10 3.29 -13.48 -2.02
CA MET A 10 2.09 -13.09 -2.75
C MET A 10 1.36 -14.32 -3.28
N HIS A 11 0.10 -14.15 -3.64
CA HIS A 11 -0.67 -15.14 -4.38
C HIS A 11 -1.07 -14.59 -5.72
N GLU A 12 -0.88 -15.38 -6.76
CA GLU A 12 -1.50 -15.16 -8.06
C GLU A 12 -2.68 -16.13 -8.19
N TYR A 13 -3.84 -15.58 -8.47
CA TYR A 13 -5.06 -16.36 -8.70
C TYR A 13 -5.20 -16.62 -10.20
N ALA A 14 -5.59 -17.83 -10.59
CA ALA A 14 -5.90 -18.11 -11.98
C ALA A 14 -7.11 -17.28 -12.40
N GLU A 15 -7.08 -16.74 -13.63
CA GLU A 15 -8.19 -15.96 -14.16
C GLU A 15 -9.50 -16.74 -14.06
N GLY A 16 -10.53 -16.09 -13.47
CA GLY A 16 -11.86 -16.67 -13.31
C GLY A 16 -12.11 -17.45 -12.02
N THR A 17 -11.13 -17.55 -11.12
CA THR A 17 -11.32 -18.15 -9.80
C THR A 17 -11.61 -17.07 -8.75
N SER A 18 -12.82 -17.05 -8.22
CA SER A 18 -13.11 -16.35 -6.97
C SER A 18 -12.46 -17.12 -5.82
N GLY A 19 -11.64 -16.45 -5.01
CA GLY A 19 -10.75 -17.02 -4.00
C GLY A 19 -11.36 -17.96 -2.96
N GLY A 20 -11.76 -19.14 -3.38
CA GLY A 20 -12.19 -20.24 -2.53
C GLY A 20 -11.32 -21.48 -2.75
N CYS A 21 -11.21 -22.36 -1.75
CA CYS A 21 -10.62 -23.68 -1.94
C CYS A 21 -11.36 -24.39 -3.08
N SER A 22 -10.61 -24.87 -4.08
CA SER A 22 -11.20 -25.68 -5.14
C SER A 22 -11.77 -26.96 -4.54
N ILE A 23 -12.96 -27.34 -5.01
CA ILE A 23 -13.67 -28.55 -4.55
C ILE A 23 -12.88 -29.82 -4.93
N ASP A 24 -11.99 -29.72 -5.90
CA ASP A 24 -11.19 -30.83 -6.45
C ASP A 24 -9.76 -30.92 -5.87
N GLY A 25 -9.45 -30.18 -4.79
CA GLY A 25 -8.13 -30.23 -4.12
C GLY A 25 -6.98 -29.61 -4.90
N VAL A 26 -7.23 -29.01 -6.08
CA VAL A 26 -6.23 -28.23 -6.80
C VAL A 26 -6.25 -26.80 -6.29
N PRO A 27 -5.12 -26.22 -5.81
CA PRO A 27 -5.10 -24.83 -5.38
C PRO A 27 -5.54 -23.93 -6.52
N SER A 28 -6.53 -23.08 -6.27
CA SER A 28 -6.97 -22.04 -7.24
C SER A 28 -6.01 -20.84 -7.27
N PHE A 29 -4.91 -20.89 -6.51
CA PHE A 29 -3.89 -19.87 -6.42
C PHE A 29 -2.50 -20.49 -6.47
N GLN A 30 -1.52 -19.69 -6.90
CA GLN A 30 -0.11 -20.05 -6.88
C GLN A 30 0.67 -19.09 -6.00
N TRP A 31 1.52 -19.62 -5.13
CA TRP A 31 2.46 -18.82 -4.37
C TRP A 31 3.51 -18.20 -5.29
N THR A 32 3.72 -16.90 -5.14
CA THR A 32 4.83 -16.18 -5.75
C THR A 32 5.62 -15.44 -4.69
N ILE A 33 6.94 -15.47 -4.82
CA ILE A 33 7.87 -14.77 -3.94
C ILE A 33 8.51 -13.67 -4.77
N LYS A 34 8.36 -12.42 -4.36
CA LYS A 34 8.90 -11.25 -5.04
C LYS A 34 9.68 -10.39 -4.06
N ARG A 35 10.81 -9.87 -4.49
CA ARG A 35 11.52 -8.84 -3.74
C ARG A 35 11.01 -7.44 -4.13
N ALA A 36 11.23 -6.46 -3.27
CA ALA A 36 10.90 -5.08 -3.62
C ALA A 36 11.60 -4.64 -4.92
N SER A 37 12.84 -5.06 -5.13
CA SER A 37 13.58 -4.84 -6.37
C SER A 37 12.91 -5.43 -7.61
N ASP A 38 12.26 -6.59 -7.51
CA ASP A 38 11.56 -7.22 -8.64
C ASP A 38 10.27 -6.45 -9.00
N LEU A 39 9.62 -5.84 -8.01
CA LEU A 39 8.34 -5.17 -8.17
C LEU A 39 8.49 -3.72 -8.66
N PHE A 40 9.52 -3.01 -8.19
CA PHE A 40 9.59 -1.56 -8.28
C PHE A 40 10.79 -1.02 -9.08
N ALA A 41 11.74 -1.89 -9.53
CA ALA A 41 12.82 -1.43 -10.37
C ALA A 41 12.31 -0.83 -11.69
N ASN A 42 12.91 0.30 -12.09
CA ASN A 42 12.59 1.04 -13.30
C ASN A 42 11.13 1.55 -13.39
N LYS A 43 10.46 1.73 -12.26
CA LYS A 43 9.10 2.25 -12.18
C LYS A 43 9.02 3.43 -11.23
N LYS A 44 8.12 4.38 -11.54
CA LYS A 44 7.67 5.40 -10.61
C LYS A 44 6.34 4.94 -10.00
N VAL A 45 6.33 4.65 -8.71
CA VAL A 45 5.16 4.08 -8.03
C VAL A 45 4.76 4.93 -6.84
N VAL A 46 3.48 4.89 -6.49
CA VAL A 46 2.99 5.35 -5.20
C VAL A 46 2.71 4.11 -4.35
N ILE A 47 3.29 4.09 -3.14
CA ILE A 47 3.03 3.05 -2.15
C ILE A 47 2.42 3.74 -0.93
N PHE A 48 1.26 3.28 -0.48
CA PHE A 48 0.67 3.75 0.77
C PHE A 48 0.45 2.62 1.76
N GLY A 49 0.81 2.89 3.01
CA GLY A 49 0.66 1.97 4.14
C GLY A 49 -0.47 2.39 5.05
N LEU A 50 -1.10 1.41 5.69
CA LEU A 50 -2.23 1.62 6.57
C LEU A 50 -2.31 0.55 7.67
N PRO A 51 -3.02 0.82 8.79
CA PRO A 51 -3.05 -0.06 9.96
C PRO A 51 -3.68 -1.45 9.72
N GLY A 52 -4.56 -1.60 8.75
CA GLY A 52 -5.13 -2.92 8.49
C GLY A 52 -6.22 -2.96 7.44
N ALA A 53 -6.25 -4.07 6.69
CA ALA A 53 -7.37 -4.43 5.84
C ALA A 53 -8.68 -4.48 6.65
N PHE A 54 -9.80 -4.14 6.03
CA PHE A 54 -11.15 -4.12 6.62
C PHE A 54 -11.35 -3.14 7.78
N THR A 55 -10.37 -2.32 8.15
CA THR A 55 -10.57 -1.28 9.16
C THR A 55 -11.32 -0.08 8.58
N PRO A 56 -12.09 0.67 9.39
CA PRO A 56 -13.04 1.67 8.87
C PRO A 56 -12.42 2.72 7.94
N THR A 57 -11.47 3.51 8.42
CA THR A 57 -10.83 4.60 7.63
C THR A 57 -10.13 4.07 6.38
N CYS A 58 -9.48 2.90 6.50
CA CYS A 58 -8.77 2.27 5.40
C CYS A 58 -9.71 1.85 4.27
N SER A 59 -10.88 1.28 4.62
CA SER A 59 -11.85 0.76 3.65
C SER A 59 -12.79 1.82 3.09
N SER A 60 -13.15 2.84 3.89
CA SER A 60 -14.15 3.83 3.47
C SER A 60 -13.58 5.06 2.79
N ALA A 61 -12.29 5.35 3.00
CA ALA A 61 -11.70 6.60 2.53
C ALA A 61 -10.35 6.40 1.81
N GLN A 62 -9.34 5.79 2.46
CA GLN A 62 -8.00 5.80 1.91
C GLN A 62 -7.87 4.96 0.63
N LEU A 63 -8.18 3.67 0.70
CA LEU A 63 -8.00 2.75 -0.42
C LEU A 63 -8.87 3.11 -1.63
N PRO A 64 -10.19 3.38 -1.49
CA PRO A 64 -11.02 3.69 -2.65
C PRO A 64 -10.58 4.94 -3.42
N MET A 65 -10.11 5.97 -2.72
CA MET A 65 -9.69 7.21 -3.39
C MET A 65 -8.43 7.05 -4.23
N TYR A 66 -7.48 6.20 -3.82
CA TYR A 66 -6.33 5.86 -4.66
C TYR A 66 -6.75 5.10 -5.93
N ASP A 67 -7.75 4.23 -5.84
CA ASP A 67 -8.26 3.50 -7.00
C ASP A 67 -9.04 4.41 -7.97
N ILE A 68 -9.87 5.30 -7.44
CA ILE A 68 -10.63 6.29 -8.22
C ILE A 68 -9.71 7.27 -8.94
N LEU A 69 -8.66 7.75 -8.27
CA LEU A 69 -7.74 8.75 -8.84
C LEU A 69 -6.58 8.14 -9.65
N PHE A 70 -6.58 6.84 -9.88
CA PHE A 70 -5.49 6.14 -10.55
C PHE A 70 -5.12 6.76 -11.90
N ASP A 71 -6.09 7.07 -12.75
CA ASP A 71 -5.83 7.66 -14.07
C ASP A 71 -5.18 9.04 -13.98
N GLU A 72 -5.51 9.82 -12.93
CA GLU A 72 -4.85 11.10 -12.70
C GLU A 72 -3.41 10.92 -12.23
N PHE A 73 -3.13 9.93 -11.39
CA PHE A 73 -1.76 9.56 -11.05
C PHE A 73 -0.95 9.13 -12.28
N LYS A 74 -1.54 8.33 -13.16
CA LYS A 74 -0.91 7.89 -14.41
C LYS A 74 -0.56 9.06 -15.33
N LYS A 75 -1.44 10.03 -15.50
CA LYS A 75 -1.19 11.25 -16.28
C LYS A 75 -0.01 12.07 -15.74
N ASN A 76 0.29 11.92 -14.44
CA ASN A 76 1.41 12.58 -13.78
C ASN A 76 2.64 11.67 -13.61
N GLY A 77 2.76 10.65 -14.47
CA GLY A 77 3.95 9.80 -14.58
C GLY A 77 4.09 8.71 -13.52
N VAL A 78 3.02 8.38 -12.79
CA VAL A 78 3.00 7.23 -11.87
C VAL A 78 2.61 5.98 -12.64
N ASP A 79 3.44 4.94 -12.60
CA ASP A 79 3.19 3.69 -13.31
C ASP A 79 2.18 2.79 -12.59
N GLU A 80 2.30 2.69 -11.27
CA GLU A 80 1.50 1.79 -10.44
C GLU A 80 1.23 2.40 -9.07
N ILE A 81 0.10 1.99 -8.45
CA ILE A 81 -0.22 2.33 -7.06
C ILE A 81 -0.36 1.04 -6.27
N TRP A 82 0.28 0.99 -5.09
CA TRP A 82 0.32 -0.18 -4.22
C TRP A 82 -0.16 0.15 -2.81
N CYS A 83 -1.04 -0.70 -2.28
CA CYS A 83 -1.51 -0.66 -0.90
C CYS A 83 -0.80 -1.71 -0.08
N THR A 84 -0.13 -1.31 1.01
CA THR A 84 0.52 -2.25 1.93
C THR A 84 -0.08 -2.21 3.33
N SER A 85 -0.12 -3.35 3.97
CA SER A 85 -0.55 -3.53 5.35
C SER A 85 0.12 -4.76 5.97
N VAL A 86 0.25 -4.78 7.30
CA VAL A 86 0.70 -5.98 8.05
C VAL A 86 -0.47 -6.97 8.09
N ASN A 87 -0.79 -7.48 6.91
CA ASN A 87 -1.76 -8.54 6.65
C ASN A 87 -1.17 -9.47 5.58
N ASP A 88 -1.55 -10.74 5.65
CA ASP A 88 -1.11 -11.75 4.67
C ASP A 88 -1.80 -11.59 3.30
N ALA A 89 -1.33 -12.36 2.34
CA ALA A 89 -1.81 -12.28 0.96
C ALA A 89 -3.29 -12.67 0.80
N PHE A 90 -3.80 -13.59 1.63
CA PHE A 90 -5.21 -14.00 1.56
C PHE A 90 -6.14 -12.89 2.04
N VAL A 91 -5.79 -12.25 3.16
CA VAL A 91 -6.54 -11.11 3.69
C VAL A 91 -6.51 -9.93 2.71
N MET A 92 -5.33 -9.59 2.19
CA MET A 92 -5.18 -8.49 1.23
C MET A 92 -5.96 -8.75 -0.07
N HIS A 93 -5.92 -9.99 -0.59
CA HIS A 93 -6.71 -10.35 -1.76
C HIS A 93 -8.22 -10.25 -1.48
N SER A 94 -8.69 -10.86 -0.38
CA SER A 94 -10.12 -10.83 -0.02
C SER A 94 -10.63 -9.39 0.14
N TRP A 95 -9.80 -8.53 0.73
CA TRP A 95 -10.13 -7.12 0.87
C TRP A 95 -10.16 -6.38 -0.47
N SER A 96 -9.24 -6.68 -1.39
CA SER A 96 -9.27 -6.10 -2.74
C SER A 96 -10.54 -6.45 -3.51
N VAL A 97 -11.01 -7.67 -3.36
CA VAL A 97 -12.28 -8.15 -3.96
C VAL A 97 -13.48 -7.45 -3.31
N ASP A 98 -13.54 -7.39 -1.98
CA ASP A 98 -14.59 -6.69 -1.23
C ASP A 98 -14.70 -5.21 -1.63
N GLN A 99 -13.57 -4.54 -1.80
CA GLN A 99 -13.49 -3.15 -2.23
C GLN A 99 -13.69 -2.96 -3.75
N ASN A 100 -13.84 -4.05 -4.51
CA ASN A 100 -14.02 -4.03 -5.97
C ASN A 100 -12.94 -3.21 -6.70
N LEU A 101 -11.68 -3.31 -6.26
CA LEU A 101 -10.56 -2.56 -6.81
C LEU A 101 -10.31 -2.91 -8.28
N LYS A 102 -9.92 -1.91 -9.06
CA LYS A 102 -9.60 -2.03 -10.48
C LYS A 102 -8.12 -1.83 -10.77
N ASN A 103 -7.48 -0.94 -10.05
CA ASN A 103 -6.19 -0.38 -10.42
C ASN A 103 -5.13 -0.53 -9.32
N VAL A 104 -5.53 -0.36 -8.05
CA VAL A 104 -4.60 -0.47 -6.92
C VAL A 104 -4.21 -1.92 -6.70
N LYS A 105 -2.90 -2.16 -6.62
CA LYS A 105 -2.31 -3.47 -6.35
C LYS A 105 -2.09 -3.66 -4.85
N MET A 106 -2.21 -4.90 -4.38
CA MET A 106 -1.98 -5.24 -2.98
C MET A 106 -0.56 -5.71 -2.75
N LEU A 107 0.08 -5.17 -1.71
CA LEU A 107 1.41 -5.52 -1.26
C LEU A 107 1.31 -6.10 0.16
N PRO A 108 1.16 -7.41 0.32
CA PRO A 108 1.01 -8.06 1.62
C PRO A 108 2.34 -8.04 2.39
N ASP A 109 2.36 -7.38 3.54
CA ASP A 109 3.49 -7.35 4.47
C ASP A 109 3.17 -8.15 5.74
N GLY A 110 2.77 -9.43 5.57
CA GLY A 110 2.27 -10.28 6.65
C GLY A 110 3.23 -10.44 7.83
N ASN A 111 4.53 -10.39 7.58
CA ASN A 111 5.58 -10.44 8.60
C ASN A 111 5.91 -9.06 9.20
N GLY A 112 5.43 -7.96 8.61
CA GLY A 112 5.75 -6.60 9.05
C GLY A 112 7.16 -6.15 8.73
N GLU A 113 7.89 -6.87 7.89
CA GLU A 113 9.30 -6.61 7.57
C GLU A 113 9.48 -5.32 6.77
N PHE A 114 8.58 -5.04 5.83
CA PHE A 114 8.60 -3.80 5.05
C PHE A 114 8.27 -2.59 5.92
N ALA A 115 7.21 -2.69 6.73
CA ALA A 115 6.85 -1.65 7.69
C ALA A 115 7.98 -1.40 8.70
N GLN A 116 8.64 -2.46 9.18
CA GLN A 116 9.78 -2.36 10.08
C GLN A 116 10.98 -1.67 9.41
N GLY A 117 11.33 -2.08 8.21
CA GLY A 117 12.46 -1.52 7.44
C GLY A 117 12.27 -0.03 7.11
N LEU A 118 11.04 0.42 6.94
CA LEU A 118 10.68 1.83 6.77
C LEU A 118 10.58 2.62 8.10
N GLY A 119 10.68 1.96 9.27
CA GLY A 119 10.41 2.58 10.57
C GLY A 119 8.93 2.92 10.77
N MET A 120 8.04 2.21 10.06
CA MET A 120 6.59 2.41 10.10
C MET A 120 5.85 1.32 10.90
N LEU A 121 6.55 0.34 11.46
CA LEU A 121 5.92 -0.67 12.33
C LEU A 121 5.59 -0.06 13.69
N VAL A 122 4.34 -0.16 14.12
CA VAL A 122 3.82 0.41 15.36
C VAL A 122 3.02 -0.59 16.17
N ASP A 123 3.00 -0.41 17.49
CA ASP A 123 2.23 -1.23 18.40
C ASP A 123 0.79 -0.72 18.49
N LYS A 124 -0.17 -1.52 18.07
CA LYS A 124 -1.62 -1.26 18.13
C LYS A 124 -2.35 -2.29 19.00
N ARG A 125 -1.65 -2.91 19.98
CA ARG A 125 -2.24 -3.91 20.89
C ARG A 125 -3.37 -3.35 21.75
N ASN A 126 -3.35 -2.07 22.05
CA ASN A 126 -4.45 -1.38 22.74
C ASN A 126 -5.79 -1.44 21.99
N LEU A 127 -5.75 -1.61 20.65
CA LEU A 127 -6.92 -1.78 19.79
C LEU A 127 -7.19 -3.26 19.45
N GLY A 128 -6.40 -4.18 20.00
CA GLY A 128 -6.47 -5.60 19.66
C GLY A 128 -5.87 -5.94 18.29
N PHE A 129 -5.10 -5.03 17.69
CA PHE A 129 -4.55 -5.23 16.33
C PHE A 129 -3.16 -5.87 16.33
N GLY A 130 -2.43 -5.84 17.46
CA GLY A 130 -1.02 -6.25 17.50
C GLY A 130 -0.10 -5.24 16.85
N MET A 131 1.01 -5.73 16.24
CA MET A 131 1.94 -4.89 15.47
C MET A 131 1.35 -4.60 14.10
N ARG A 132 1.34 -3.33 13.69
CA ARG A 132 0.73 -2.87 12.43
C ARG A 132 1.60 -1.83 11.74
N SER A 133 1.33 -1.58 10.46
CA SER A 133 1.90 -0.44 9.77
C SER A 133 1.28 0.85 10.28
N TRP A 134 2.12 1.90 10.45
CA TRP A 134 1.61 3.26 10.55
C TRP A 134 1.00 3.70 9.23
N ARG A 135 0.23 4.81 9.26
CA ARG A 135 -0.38 5.37 8.06
C ARG A 135 0.59 6.34 7.40
N TYR A 136 0.87 6.11 6.13
CA TYR A 136 1.74 6.95 5.30
C TYR A 136 1.42 6.77 3.82
N ALA A 137 2.00 7.63 2.99
CA ALA A 137 2.15 7.42 1.56
C ALA A 137 3.56 7.81 1.13
N MET A 138 4.06 7.24 0.05
CA MET A 138 5.36 7.61 -0.52
C MET A 138 5.35 7.51 -2.03
N VAL A 139 6.14 8.38 -2.66
CA VAL A 139 6.46 8.33 -4.08
C VAL A 139 7.84 7.72 -4.22
N VAL A 140 7.93 6.64 -4.95
CA VAL A 140 9.17 5.89 -5.19
C VAL A 140 9.47 5.89 -6.67
N ASN A 141 10.69 6.19 -7.05
CA ASN A 141 11.16 6.11 -8.44
C ASN A 141 12.39 5.21 -8.49
N ASN A 142 12.28 4.11 -9.21
CA ASN A 142 13.36 3.13 -9.33
C ASN A 142 13.99 2.78 -7.97
N LEU A 143 13.16 2.34 -7.02
CA LEU A 143 13.51 1.96 -5.64
C LEU A 143 13.88 3.13 -4.71
N GLU A 144 14.10 4.33 -5.22
CA GLU A 144 14.43 5.50 -4.42
C GLU A 144 13.18 6.24 -3.96
N ILE A 145 13.06 6.48 -2.65
CA ILE A 145 12.00 7.29 -2.07
C ILE A 145 12.26 8.75 -2.40
N GLN A 146 11.45 9.31 -3.28
CA GLN A 146 11.50 10.73 -3.66
C GLN A 146 10.82 11.60 -2.61
N ARG A 147 9.68 11.14 -2.08
CA ARG A 147 8.90 11.83 -1.07
C ARG A 147 8.21 10.82 -0.16
N MET A 148 8.04 11.20 1.10
CA MET A 148 7.30 10.42 2.09
C MET A 148 6.37 11.32 2.89
N PHE A 149 5.09 10.97 2.94
CA PHE A 149 4.02 11.66 3.63
C PHE A 149 3.57 10.79 4.79
N ILE A 150 4.01 11.12 5.98
CA ILE A 150 3.77 10.31 7.19
C ILE A 150 2.76 11.05 8.04
N GLU A 151 1.67 10.37 8.41
CA GLU A 151 0.73 10.93 9.37
C GLU A 151 1.38 11.19 10.71
N ASP A 152 0.83 12.16 11.47
CA ASP A 152 1.42 12.60 12.72
C ASP A 152 1.69 11.41 13.67
N LYS A 153 2.96 11.21 13.98
CA LYS A 153 3.45 10.19 14.92
C LYS A 153 3.46 10.66 16.37
N ASN A 154 2.85 11.80 16.68
CA ASN A 154 2.79 12.26 18.06
C ASN A 154 2.17 11.15 18.94
N PRO A 155 2.87 10.67 19.99
CA PRO A 155 2.34 9.63 20.88
C PRO A 155 0.97 9.96 21.48
N ALA A 156 0.68 11.26 21.69
CA ALA A 156 -0.64 11.72 22.13
C ALA A 156 -1.72 11.46 21.04
N HIS A 157 -1.35 11.34 19.78
CA HIS A 157 -2.24 11.06 18.66
C HIS A 157 -2.18 9.60 18.19
N MET A 158 -1.22 8.82 18.65
CA MET A 158 -1.16 7.38 18.34
C MET A 158 -2.31 6.60 19.00
N TYR A 159 -2.92 7.14 20.07
CA TYR A 159 -3.97 6.50 20.85
C TYR A 159 -5.00 7.52 21.34
N PRO A 160 -6.27 7.38 21.01
CA PRO A 160 -6.96 6.41 20.12
C PRO A 160 -7.07 6.89 18.66
N THR A 161 -6.35 7.93 18.25
CA THR A 161 -6.54 8.61 16.97
C THR A 161 -5.93 7.82 15.81
N ASP A 162 -6.59 7.90 14.67
CA ASP A 162 -6.19 7.35 13.40
C ASP A 162 -6.09 8.49 12.37
N PRO A 163 -5.01 9.32 12.44
CA PRO A 163 -4.90 10.52 11.62
C PRO A 163 -4.88 10.16 10.13
N PHE A 164 -5.54 10.99 9.32
CA PHE A 164 -5.65 10.80 7.89
C PHE A 164 -5.74 12.17 7.20
N GLU A 165 -4.60 12.78 6.91
CA GLU A 165 -4.48 14.11 6.30
C GLU A 165 -3.50 14.14 5.15
N VAL A 166 -2.22 13.84 5.41
CA VAL A 166 -1.14 13.97 4.43
C VAL A 166 -0.97 12.74 3.53
N SER A 167 -1.52 11.60 3.91
CA SER A 167 -1.52 10.36 3.12
C SER A 167 -2.78 10.17 2.28
N LYS A 168 -3.66 11.17 2.21
CA LYS A 168 -4.82 11.19 1.30
C LYS A 168 -4.36 11.16 -0.15
N ALA A 169 -5.07 10.43 -0.99
CA ALA A 169 -4.75 10.31 -2.41
C ALA A 169 -4.71 11.67 -3.11
N GLU A 170 -5.68 12.55 -2.80
CA GLU A 170 -5.78 13.90 -3.35
C GLU A 170 -4.56 14.76 -2.98
N TYR A 171 -4.15 14.70 -1.70
CA TYR A 171 -2.99 15.45 -1.22
C TYR A 171 -1.71 14.97 -1.91
N VAL A 172 -1.48 13.66 -1.97
CA VAL A 172 -0.30 13.06 -2.62
C VAL A 172 -0.24 13.42 -4.10
N LEU A 173 -1.39 13.33 -4.79
CA LEU A 173 -1.51 13.70 -6.21
C LEU A 173 -1.18 15.18 -6.44
N GLU A 174 -1.68 16.07 -5.61
CA GLU A 174 -1.37 17.51 -5.67
C GLU A 174 0.13 17.76 -5.51
N GLN A 175 0.76 17.09 -4.55
CA GLN A 175 2.21 17.20 -4.34
C GLN A 175 3.04 16.69 -5.52
N ILE A 176 2.58 15.67 -6.24
CA ILE A 176 3.21 15.18 -7.46
C ILE A 176 3.09 16.21 -8.57
N LYS A 177 1.91 16.79 -8.79
CA LYS A 177 1.66 17.83 -9.80
C LYS A 177 2.54 19.06 -9.61
N HIS A 178 2.69 19.50 -8.36
CA HIS A 178 3.56 20.66 -8.05
C HIS A 178 5.04 20.41 -8.37
N SER A 179 5.50 19.16 -8.23
CA SER A 179 6.90 18.83 -8.55
C SER A 179 7.16 18.81 -10.05
N SER A 180 6.24 18.24 -10.83
CA SER A 180 6.38 18.18 -12.30
C SER A 180 6.42 19.57 -12.92
N ASN A 181 5.64 20.51 -12.40
CA ASN A 181 5.63 21.91 -12.87
C ASN A 181 6.92 22.67 -12.53
N GLN A 182 7.67 22.25 -11.53
CA GLN A 182 8.96 22.88 -11.19
C GLN A 182 10.10 22.35 -12.07
N GLU A 183 10.02 21.11 -12.54
CA GLU A 183 11.02 20.51 -13.43
C GLU A 183 10.90 21.02 -14.88
N GLU A 184 9.71 21.46 -15.32
CA GLU A 184 9.49 22.05 -16.66
C GLU A 184 9.97 23.52 -16.79
N LEU A 185 10.35 24.17 -15.69
CA LEU A 185 10.77 25.57 -15.66
C LEU A 185 12.31 25.76 -15.72
N PHE A 186 13.08 24.71 -15.86
CA PHE A 186 14.54 24.69 -16.00
C PHE A 186 15.00 23.86 -17.19
#